data_665c1fa1524fb5f9b7ee26f1f9809d24
#
_entry.id   665c1fa1524fb5f9b7ee26f1f9809d24
#
_cell.length_a   1.000
_cell.length_b   1.000
_cell.length_c   1.000
_cell.angle_alpha   90.00
_cell.angle_beta   90.00
_cell.angle_gamma   90.00
#
_symmetry.space_group_name_H-M   'P 1'
#
loop_
_entity.id
_entity.type
_entity.pdbx_description
1 polymer ?
#
loop_
_entity_poly.entity_id
_entity_poly.type
_entity_poly.pdbx_seq_one_letter_code
_entity_poly.pdbx_strand_id
1 'polypeptide(L)'
;MRRRACVMYRRTVIGRFELATCRARAREKRWDVVAEIGIAFAGKKAAERKLLKLARHRKFDVLIIPELECLGTIKDMFKISGVLNDNGIELYKVR
;
A
#
# COMPACT_ATOMS: atom_id res chain seq x y z
N MET A 1 -9.31 -17.42 8.36
CA MET A 1 -8.50 -16.29 8.84
C MET A 1 -8.56 -15.15 7.83
N ARG A 2 -8.75 -13.91 8.29
CA ARG A 2 -8.79 -12.76 7.39
C ARG A 2 -7.40 -12.39 6.92
N ARG A 3 -7.31 -11.96 5.65
CA ARG A 3 -6.05 -11.42 5.14
C ARG A 3 -5.78 -10.05 5.77
N ARG A 4 -4.53 -9.77 6.03
CA ARG A 4 -4.08 -8.50 6.58
C ARG A 4 -3.74 -7.57 5.42
N ALA A 5 -4.28 -6.36 5.45
CA ALA A 5 -4.08 -5.38 4.39
C ALA A 5 -3.28 -4.18 4.88
N CYS A 6 -2.39 -3.68 4.03
CA CYS A 6 -1.71 -2.41 4.22
C CYS A 6 -2.23 -1.46 3.13
N VAL A 7 -2.59 -0.24 3.51
CA VAL A 7 -3.03 0.77 2.56
C VAL A 7 -1.94 1.83 2.41
N MET A 8 -1.58 2.16 1.18
CA MET A 8 -0.65 3.23 0.88
C MET A 8 -1.39 4.32 0.13
N TYR A 9 -1.28 5.57 0.57
CA TYR A 9 -2.04 6.67 0.02
C TYR A 9 -1.25 7.98 0.08
N ARG A 10 -1.63 8.96 -0.71
CA ARG A 10 -1.02 10.29 -0.67
C ARG A 10 -1.65 11.12 0.44
N ARG A 11 -0.82 11.86 1.19
CA ARG A 11 -1.29 12.75 2.26
C ARG A 11 -1.72 14.10 1.68
N THR A 12 -2.77 14.06 0.87
CA THR A 12 -3.38 15.24 0.24
C THR A 12 -4.89 15.18 0.48
N VAL A 13 -5.61 16.23 0.12
CA VAL A 13 -7.08 16.24 0.23
C VAL A 13 -7.67 15.10 -0.61
N ILE A 14 -7.22 14.97 -1.87
CA ILE A 14 -7.67 13.90 -2.76
C ILE A 14 -7.24 12.54 -2.21
N GLY A 15 -6.01 12.44 -1.67
CA GLY A 15 -5.50 11.21 -1.09
C GLY A 15 -6.31 10.71 0.09
N ARG A 16 -6.92 11.61 0.87
CA ARG A 16 -7.81 11.20 1.97
C ARG A 16 -9.07 10.54 1.46
N PHE A 17 -9.63 11.02 0.35
CA PHE A 17 -10.76 10.37 -0.30
C PHE A 17 -10.35 9.01 -0.85
N GLU A 18 -9.16 8.92 -1.42
CA GLU A 18 -8.60 7.67 -1.91
C GLU A 18 -8.40 6.66 -0.79
N LEU A 19 -7.92 7.13 0.38
CA LEU A 19 -7.78 6.28 1.57
C LEU A 19 -9.13 5.71 2.00
N ALA A 20 -10.17 6.55 2.03
CA ALA A 20 -11.51 6.12 2.37
C ALA A 20 -12.01 5.04 1.39
N THR A 21 -11.73 5.22 0.09
CA THR A 21 -12.08 4.24 -0.94
C THR A 21 -11.33 2.92 -0.73
N CYS A 22 -10.04 2.99 -0.41
CA CYS A 22 -9.24 1.79 -0.13
C CYS A 22 -9.75 1.05 1.11
N ARG A 23 -10.11 1.78 2.16
CA ARG A 23 -10.69 1.20 3.37
C ARG A 23 -12.03 0.51 3.07
N ALA A 24 -12.86 1.15 2.25
CA ALA A 24 -14.15 0.58 1.86
C ALA A 24 -13.95 -0.70 1.06
N ARG A 25 -12.98 -0.71 0.14
CA ARG A 25 -12.68 -1.91 -0.65
C ARG A 25 -12.16 -3.05 0.23
N ALA A 26 -11.30 -2.75 1.20
CA ALA A 26 -10.82 -3.75 2.15
C ALA A 26 -11.99 -4.36 2.94
N ARG A 27 -12.94 -3.52 3.34
CA ARG A 27 -14.14 -3.97 4.07
C ARG A 27 -14.99 -4.90 3.21
N GLU A 28 -15.19 -4.54 1.94
CA GLU A 28 -15.92 -5.39 0.99
C GLU A 28 -15.27 -6.76 0.83
N LYS A 29 -13.93 -6.78 0.80
CA LYS A 29 -13.16 -8.02 0.67
C LYS A 29 -12.99 -8.77 1.98
N ARG A 30 -13.44 -8.18 3.09
CA ARG A 30 -13.27 -8.72 4.44
C ARG A 30 -11.80 -8.87 4.82
N TRP A 31 -10.98 -7.92 4.41
CA TRP A 31 -9.58 -7.84 4.80
C TRP A 31 -9.43 -6.91 6.00
N ASP A 32 -8.54 -7.24 6.92
CA ASP A 32 -8.24 -6.40 8.08
C ASP A 32 -7.13 -5.42 7.71
N VAL A 33 -7.43 -4.12 7.81
CA VAL A 33 -6.41 -3.09 7.59
C VAL A 33 -5.54 -2.99 8.83
N VAL A 34 -4.30 -3.47 8.71
CA VAL A 34 -3.34 -3.51 9.84
C VAL A 34 -2.34 -2.37 9.80
N ALA A 35 -2.20 -1.69 8.67
CA ALA A 35 -1.29 -0.56 8.54
C ALA A 35 -1.78 0.38 7.44
N GLU A 36 -1.52 1.67 7.63
CA GLU A 36 -1.80 2.70 6.63
C GLU A 36 -0.55 3.57 6.51
N ILE A 37 -0.04 3.71 5.31
CA ILE A 37 1.17 4.49 5.05
C ILE A 37 0.80 5.70 4.21
N GLY A 38 0.90 6.89 4.81
CA GLY A 38 0.67 8.14 4.12
C GLY A 38 1.96 8.68 3.51
N ILE A 39 1.90 9.04 2.23
CA ILE A 39 3.03 9.60 1.51
C ILE A 39 2.94 11.13 1.58
N ALA A 40 3.81 11.76 2.37
CA ALA A 40 3.91 13.20 2.43
C ALA A 40 4.68 13.70 1.20
N PHE A 41 4.46 14.97 0.84
CA PHE A 41 5.10 15.57 -0.33
C PHE A 41 6.62 15.36 -0.36
N ALA A 42 7.29 15.52 0.76
CA ALA A 42 8.75 15.35 0.86
C ALA A 42 9.15 14.02 1.50
N GLY A 43 8.20 13.13 1.75
CA GLY A 43 8.43 11.91 2.52
C GLY A 43 8.30 10.62 1.75
N LYS A 44 8.44 10.65 0.42
CA LYS A 44 8.27 9.47 -0.41
C LYS A 44 9.23 8.34 -0.05
N LYS A 45 10.50 8.65 0.17
CA LYS A 45 11.51 7.64 0.54
C LYS A 45 11.24 7.05 1.91
N ALA A 46 10.77 7.87 2.85
CA ALA A 46 10.42 7.39 4.18
C ALA A 46 9.24 6.43 4.14
N ALA A 47 8.22 6.77 3.34
CA ALA A 47 7.06 5.91 3.13
C ALA A 47 7.46 4.58 2.49
N GLU A 48 8.29 4.63 1.45
CA GLU A 48 8.81 3.43 0.79
C GLU A 48 9.58 2.54 1.76
N ARG A 49 10.46 3.15 2.56
CA ARG A 49 11.25 2.42 3.56
C ARG A 49 10.37 1.69 4.56
N LYS A 50 9.35 2.37 5.06
CA LYS A 50 8.39 1.79 6.00
C LYS A 50 7.63 0.63 5.34
N LEU A 51 7.18 0.83 4.11
CA LEU A 51 6.48 -0.22 3.35
C LEU A 51 7.35 -1.46 3.18
N LEU A 52 8.58 -1.28 2.71
CA LEU A 52 9.49 -2.40 2.46
C LEU A 52 9.85 -3.14 3.74
N LYS A 53 10.02 -2.42 4.85
CA LYS A 53 10.28 -3.03 6.15
C LYS A 53 9.13 -3.94 6.57
N LEU A 54 7.89 -3.43 6.49
CA LEU A 54 6.72 -4.22 6.83
C LEU A 54 6.56 -5.42 5.91
N ALA A 55 6.83 -5.26 4.62
CA ALA A 55 6.73 -6.33 3.63
C ALA A 55 7.76 -7.44 3.90
N ARG A 56 9.01 -7.07 4.19
CA ARG A 56 10.08 -8.03 4.49
C ARG A 56 9.82 -8.83 5.76
N HIS A 57 9.10 -8.24 6.71
CA HIS A 57 8.69 -8.92 7.95
C HIS A 57 7.32 -9.59 7.81
N ARG A 58 6.75 -9.60 6.62
CA ARG A 58 5.45 -10.21 6.31
C ARG A 58 4.35 -9.77 7.27
N LYS A 59 4.31 -8.46 7.57
CA LYS A 59 3.32 -7.89 8.48
C LYS A 59 1.95 -7.73 7.85
N PHE A 60 1.84 -7.91 6.52
CA PHE A 60 0.57 -7.86 5.80
C PHE A 60 0.62 -8.80 4.60
N ASP A 61 -0.54 -9.11 4.05
CA ASP A 61 -0.70 -10.08 2.95
C ASP A 61 -1.06 -9.42 1.64
N VAL A 62 -1.64 -8.22 1.68
CA VAL A 62 -2.05 -7.49 0.48
C VAL A 62 -1.78 -6.00 0.67
N LEU A 63 -1.20 -5.38 -0.35
CA LEU A 63 -1.01 -3.93 -0.38
C LEU A 63 -2.12 -3.33 -1.25
N ILE A 64 -2.92 -2.45 -0.67
CA ILE A 64 -3.98 -1.74 -1.38
C ILE A 64 -3.49 -0.35 -1.72
N ILE A 65 -3.54 0.00 -2.99
CA ILE A 65 -3.18 1.34 -3.47
C ILE A 65 -4.32 1.90 -4.32
N PRO A 66 -4.51 3.23 -4.33
CA PRO A 66 -5.52 3.84 -5.20
C PRO A 66 -5.18 3.64 -6.67
N GLU A 67 -3.91 3.85 -7.02
CA GLU A 67 -3.41 3.71 -8.39
C GLU A 67 -1.90 3.46 -8.36
N LEU A 68 -1.36 2.95 -9.46
CA LEU A 68 0.06 2.56 -9.52
C LEU A 68 1.02 3.73 -9.27
N GLU A 69 0.64 4.94 -9.63
CA GLU A 69 1.46 6.13 -9.45
C GLU A 69 1.79 6.41 -7.98
N CYS A 70 1.02 5.86 -7.05
CA CYS A 70 1.33 5.95 -5.62
C CYS A 70 2.66 5.27 -5.26
N LEU A 71 3.10 4.31 -6.07
CA LEU A 71 4.37 3.62 -5.84
C LEU A 71 5.57 4.44 -6.31
N GLY A 72 5.35 5.47 -7.12
CA GLY A 72 6.41 6.33 -7.60
C GLY A 72 6.72 6.15 -9.07
N THR A 73 8.01 6.20 -9.41
CA THR A 73 8.47 6.01 -10.80
C THR A 73 8.34 4.54 -11.20
N ILE A 74 8.51 4.27 -12.50
CA ILE A 74 8.53 2.89 -13.00
C ILE A 74 9.60 2.06 -12.28
N LYS A 75 10.75 2.67 -12.01
CA LYS A 75 11.83 2.00 -11.27
C LYS A 75 11.39 1.64 -9.85
N ASP A 76 10.70 2.57 -9.18
CA ASP A 76 10.15 2.32 -7.85
C ASP A 76 9.10 1.22 -7.87
N MET A 77 8.24 1.21 -8.89
CA MET A 77 7.21 0.19 -9.05
C MET A 77 7.81 -1.20 -9.18
N PHE A 78 8.87 -1.36 -9.99
CA PHE A 78 9.54 -2.64 -10.14
C PHE A 78 10.18 -3.09 -8.82
N LYS A 79 10.85 -2.18 -8.13
CA LYS A 79 11.51 -2.47 -6.86
C LYS A 79 10.49 -2.94 -5.81
N ILE A 80 9.42 -2.19 -5.65
CA ILE A 80 8.38 -2.51 -4.66
C ILE A 80 7.68 -3.81 -5.03
N SER A 81 7.27 -3.95 -6.28
CA SER A 81 6.60 -5.16 -6.75
C SER A 81 7.45 -6.40 -6.56
N GLY A 82 8.77 -6.29 -6.78
CA GLY A 82 9.70 -7.39 -6.56
C GLY A 82 9.74 -7.83 -5.10
N VAL A 83 9.83 -6.86 -4.17
CA VAL A 83 9.85 -7.17 -2.74
C VAL A 83 8.52 -7.78 -2.30
N LEU A 84 7.40 -7.26 -2.78
CA LEU A 84 6.08 -7.82 -2.46
C LEU A 84 5.98 -9.25 -2.95
N ASN A 85 6.34 -9.49 -4.21
CA ASN A 85 6.29 -10.82 -4.80
C ASN A 85 7.18 -11.82 -4.07
N ASP A 86 8.40 -11.40 -3.70
CA ASP A 86 9.34 -12.25 -2.97
C ASP A 86 8.79 -12.66 -1.59
N ASN A 87 7.89 -11.89 -1.04
CA ASN A 87 7.30 -12.15 0.28
C ASN A 87 5.86 -12.65 0.20
N GLY A 88 5.39 -13.03 -1.00
CA GLY A 88 4.06 -13.58 -1.18
C GLY A 88 2.95 -12.57 -0.93
N ILE A 89 3.22 -11.28 -1.12
CA ILE A 89 2.25 -10.21 -0.90
C ILE A 89 1.62 -9.80 -2.22
N GLU A 90 0.28 -9.76 -2.24
CA GLU A 90 -0.47 -9.32 -3.41
C GLU A 90 -0.53 -7.80 -3.49
N LEU A 91 -0.40 -7.26 -4.70
CA LEU A 91 -0.63 -5.82 -4.95
C LEU A 91 -2.05 -5.67 -5.50
N TYR A 92 -2.86 -4.89 -4.82
CA TYR A 92 -4.24 -4.63 -5.21
C TYR A 92 -4.45 -3.15 -5.53
N LYS A 93 -4.80 -2.86 -6.76
CA LYS A 93 -5.04 -1.51 -7.25
C LYS A 93 -6.56 -1.27 -7.31
N VAL A 94 -7.04 -0.20 -6.68
CA VAL A 94 -8.47 0.12 -6.65
C VAL A 94 -8.96 0.61 -8.03
N ARG A 95 -8.11 1.36 -8.73
CA ARG A 95 -8.43 1.91 -10.05
C ARG A 95 -7.61 1.28 -11.15
#